data_c23db58d124f21a5c14936f4570202d1
#
_entry.id   c23db58d124f21a5c14936f4570202d1
#
_cell.length_a   1.000
_cell.length_b   1.000
_cell.length_c   1.000
_cell.angle_alpha   90.00
_cell.angle_beta   90.00
_cell.angle_gamma   90.00
#
_symmetry.space_group_name_H-M   'P 1'
#
loop_
_entity.id
_entity.type
_entity.pdbx_description
1 polymer ?
#
loop_
_entity_poly.entity_id
_entity_poly.type
_entity_poly.pdbx_seq_one_letter_code
_entity_poly.pdbx_strand_id
1 'polypeptide(L)'
;KGFVYTFLILFILSPFVYAYISITEIDKKTNYPGKEISELVQKKWDKNFTNRIGLVGGDEWHGGNLSYHLKSRPRWDNILEDKGNIILNSAEEGFILVGDSNILVKICKGVFFKVENQGICMIGKKK
;
A
#
# COMPACT_ATOMS: atom_id res chain seq x y z
N LYS A 1 34.09 4.84 41.34
CA LYS A 1 34.75 4.27 40.16
C LYS A 1 33.86 3.31 39.39
N GLY A 2 33.07 2.45 40.04
CA GLY A 2 32.14 1.54 39.36
C GLY A 2 31.03 2.26 38.60
N PHE A 3 30.56 3.39 39.10
CA PHE A 3 29.54 4.20 38.44
C PHE A 3 30.03 4.72 37.06
N VAL A 4 31.27 5.17 36.97
CA VAL A 4 31.83 5.70 35.72
C VAL A 4 31.95 4.61 34.68
N TYR A 5 32.39 3.41 35.05
CA TYR A 5 32.50 2.28 34.13
C TYR A 5 31.11 1.83 33.62
N THR A 6 30.14 1.73 34.53
CA THR A 6 28.77 1.38 34.16
C THR A 6 28.18 2.41 33.21
N PHE A 7 28.36 3.68 33.48
CA PHE A 7 27.90 4.76 32.60
C PHE A 7 28.54 4.71 31.21
N LEU A 8 29.85 4.50 31.17
CA LEU A 8 30.56 4.39 29.89
C LEU A 8 30.10 3.20 29.07
N ILE A 9 29.87 2.04 29.70
CA ILE A 9 29.37 0.84 29.02
C ILE A 9 27.98 1.10 28.45
N LEU A 10 27.07 1.68 29.20
CA LEU A 10 25.73 2.03 28.73
C LEU A 10 25.78 3.06 27.61
N PHE A 11 26.66 4.04 27.71
CA PHE A 11 26.82 5.09 26.70
C PHE A 11 27.34 4.51 25.38
N ILE A 12 28.26 3.56 25.42
CA ILE A 12 28.80 2.90 24.24
C ILE A 12 27.79 1.92 23.65
N LEU A 13 27.04 1.16 24.47
CA LEU A 13 26.06 0.16 24.01
C LEU A 13 24.80 0.80 23.45
N SER A 14 24.38 1.96 23.95
CA SER A 14 23.13 2.61 23.52
C SER A 14 23.05 2.85 22.00
N PRO A 15 24.06 3.42 21.32
CA PRO A 15 23.98 3.60 19.86
C PRO A 15 23.94 2.29 19.09
N PHE A 16 24.59 1.23 19.58
CA PHE A 16 24.55 -0.08 18.92
C PHE A 16 23.16 -0.71 19.01
N VAL A 17 22.53 -0.64 20.17
CA VAL A 17 21.15 -1.14 20.37
C VAL A 17 20.17 -0.36 19.50
N TYR A 18 20.29 0.95 19.46
CA TYR A 18 19.47 1.80 18.62
C TYR A 18 19.65 1.49 17.12
N ALA A 19 20.88 1.33 16.67
CA ALA A 19 21.19 0.98 15.29
C ALA A 19 20.61 -0.40 14.91
N TYR A 20 20.71 -1.38 15.81
CA TYR A 20 20.14 -2.70 15.59
C TYR A 20 18.62 -2.65 15.44
N ILE A 21 17.93 -1.95 16.34
CA ILE A 21 16.47 -1.78 16.25
C ILE A 21 16.07 -1.05 14.97
N SER A 22 16.79 0.00 14.59
CA SER A 22 16.53 0.74 13.36
C SER A 22 16.67 -0.13 12.12
N ILE A 23 17.71 -0.94 12.04
CA ILE A 23 17.95 -1.84 10.90
C ILE A 23 16.83 -2.88 10.81
N THR A 24 16.43 -3.50 11.91
CA THR A 24 15.37 -4.49 11.91
C THR A 24 14.01 -3.91 11.58
N GLU A 25 13.71 -2.71 12.02
CA GLU A 25 12.45 -2.02 11.67
C GLU A 25 12.45 -1.58 10.20
N ILE A 26 13.56 -1.06 9.71
CA ILE A 26 13.71 -0.67 8.31
C ILE A 26 13.52 -1.89 7.41
N ASP A 27 14.13 -3.02 7.75
CA ASP A 27 13.99 -4.25 6.98
C ASP A 27 12.53 -4.70 6.87
N LYS A 28 11.75 -4.58 7.93
CA LYS A 28 10.32 -4.94 7.90
C LYS A 28 9.50 -4.02 6.99
N LYS A 29 9.82 -2.73 6.95
CA LYS A 29 9.11 -1.75 6.13
C LYS A 29 9.60 -1.71 4.69
N THR A 30 10.91 -1.90 4.47
CA THR A 30 11.50 -1.84 3.15
C THR A 30 11.33 -3.14 2.37
N ASN A 31 11.04 -4.26 3.02
CA ASN A 31 10.78 -5.53 2.36
C ASN A 31 9.37 -5.63 1.75
N TYR A 32 8.54 -4.63 1.92
CA TYR A 32 7.24 -4.58 1.23
C TYR A 32 7.47 -4.46 -0.27
N PRO A 33 7.00 -5.43 -1.09
CA PRO A 33 7.26 -5.44 -2.54
C PRO A 33 6.31 -4.50 -3.29
N GLY A 34 6.29 -3.22 -2.92
CA GLY A 34 5.38 -2.24 -3.49
C GLY A 34 5.54 -2.04 -4.99
N LYS A 35 6.77 -2.05 -5.47
CA LYS A 35 7.07 -1.94 -6.90
C LYS A 35 6.57 -3.15 -7.69
N GLU A 36 6.82 -4.36 -7.19
CA GLU A 36 6.39 -5.60 -7.83
C GLU A 36 4.87 -5.73 -7.84
N ILE A 37 4.22 -5.37 -6.74
CA ILE A 37 2.76 -5.37 -6.64
C ILE A 37 2.17 -4.36 -7.64
N SER A 38 2.74 -3.16 -7.76
CA SER A 38 2.25 -2.15 -8.67
C SER A 38 2.45 -2.56 -10.14
N GLU A 39 3.54 -3.23 -10.47
CA GLU A 39 3.77 -3.77 -11.81
C GLU A 39 2.73 -4.85 -12.15
N LEU A 40 2.42 -5.74 -11.20
CA LEU A 40 1.39 -6.75 -11.37
C LEU A 40 0.00 -6.12 -11.56
N VAL A 41 -0.33 -5.14 -10.74
CA VAL A 41 -1.60 -4.39 -10.83
C VAL A 41 -1.71 -3.69 -12.18
N GLN A 42 -0.65 -3.01 -12.62
CA GLN A 42 -0.64 -2.31 -13.90
C GLN A 42 -0.82 -3.28 -15.07
N LYS A 43 -0.17 -4.42 -15.02
CA LYS A 43 -0.29 -5.47 -16.04
C LYS A 43 -1.72 -6.01 -16.15
N LYS A 44 -2.35 -6.28 -15.02
CA LYS A 44 -3.74 -6.72 -14.95
C LYS A 44 -4.70 -5.62 -15.39
N TRP A 45 -4.41 -4.38 -15.05
CA TRP A 45 -5.19 -3.23 -15.48
C TRP A 45 -5.18 -3.09 -17.00
N ASP A 46 -4.00 -3.08 -17.60
CA ASP A 46 -3.83 -2.92 -19.05
C ASP A 46 -4.50 -4.06 -19.83
N LYS A 47 -4.58 -5.25 -19.24
CA LYS A 47 -5.25 -6.40 -19.84
C LYS A 47 -6.79 -6.26 -19.83
N ASN A 48 -7.36 -5.67 -18.80
CA ASN A 48 -8.80 -5.67 -18.55
C ASN A 48 -9.49 -4.34 -18.86
N PHE A 49 -8.76 -3.23 -18.81
CA PHE A 49 -9.34 -1.89 -18.90
C PHE A 49 -8.64 -1.01 -19.92
N THR A 50 -9.36 -0.03 -20.44
CA THR A 50 -8.83 0.92 -21.45
C THR A 50 -8.49 2.29 -20.89
N ASN A 51 -9.09 2.67 -19.76
CA ASN A 51 -8.87 3.99 -19.18
C ASN A 51 -7.67 4.00 -18.22
N ARG A 52 -7.28 5.20 -17.80
CA ARG A 52 -6.17 5.42 -16.91
C ARG A 52 -6.62 5.23 -15.45
N ILE A 53 -5.74 4.67 -14.62
CA ILE A 53 -5.94 4.61 -13.18
C ILE A 53 -5.77 6.03 -12.61
N GLY A 54 -6.85 6.60 -12.08
CA GLY A 54 -6.84 7.95 -11.54
C GLY A 54 -6.88 8.03 -10.02
N LEU A 55 -7.41 6.99 -9.36
CA LEU A 55 -7.59 6.99 -7.91
C LEU A 55 -7.29 5.62 -7.32
N VAL A 56 -6.61 5.62 -6.18
CA VAL A 56 -6.37 4.43 -5.35
C VAL A 56 -6.98 4.68 -3.99
N GLY A 57 -7.92 3.82 -3.60
CA GLY A 57 -8.53 3.86 -2.27
C GLY A 57 -8.00 2.75 -1.39
N GLY A 58 -7.88 3.00 -0.10
CA GLY A 58 -7.43 2.01 0.86
C GLY A 58 -6.63 2.64 2.00
N ASP A 59 -5.95 1.79 2.77
CA ASP A 59 -5.09 2.27 3.84
C ASP A 59 -3.88 3.05 3.31
N GLU A 60 -3.31 3.85 4.17
CA GLU A 60 -2.20 4.75 3.81
C GLU A 60 -0.97 3.98 3.28
N TRP A 61 -0.64 2.87 3.91
CA TRP A 61 0.57 2.11 3.55
C TRP A 61 0.42 1.43 2.17
N HIS A 62 -0.61 0.66 1.99
CA HIS A 62 -0.81 -0.13 0.76
C HIS A 62 -1.29 0.73 -0.41
N GLY A 63 -2.26 1.57 -0.16
CA GLY A 63 -2.77 2.50 -1.16
C GLY A 63 -1.74 3.54 -1.57
N GLY A 64 -0.99 4.08 -0.61
CA GLY A 64 0.08 5.02 -0.86
C GLY A 64 1.22 4.43 -1.69
N ASN A 65 1.62 3.18 -1.42
CA ASN A 65 2.62 2.48 -2.22
C ASN A 65 2.17 2.27 -3.66
N LEU A 66 0.93 1.87 -3.88
CA LEU A 66 0.38 1.74 -5.22
C LEU A 66 0.33 3.08 -5.95
N SER A 67 -0.14 4.11 -5.28
CA SER A 67 -0.18 5.46 -5.84
C SER A 67 1.20 5.96 -6.27
N TYR A 68 2.22 5.68 -5.49
CA TYR A 68 3.60 6.09 -5.76
C TYR A 68 4.22 5.31 -6.92
N HIS A 69 4.03 3.99 -6.98
CA HIS A 69 4.71 3.12 -7.94
C HIS A 69 3.98 2.94 -9.27
N LEU A 70 2.67 3.16 -9.33
CA LEU A 70 1.93 3.05 -10.58
C LEU A 70 2.35 4.13 -11.59
N LYS A 71 2.40 3.75 -12.87
CA LYS A 71 2.84 4.65 -13.95
C LYS A 71 2.02 5.93 -14.05
N SER A 72 0.72 5.84 -13.85
CA SER A 72 -0.18 6.98 -13.94
C SER A 72 -0.14 7.91 -12.74
N ARG A 73 0.59 7.52 -11.67
CA ARG A 73 0.65 8.30 -10.44
C ARG A 73 -0.74 8.71 -9.93
N PRO A 74 -1.65 7.74 -9.70
CA PRO A 74 -3.00 8.05 -9.25
C PRO A 74 -3.00 8.71 -7.87
N ARG A 75 -4.06 9.44 -7.57
CA ARG A 75 -4.25 10.03 -6.25
C ARG A 75 -4.60 8.92 -5.25
N TRP A 76 -4.11 9.05 -4.04
CA TRP A 76 -4.51 8.18 -2.94
C TRP A 76 -5.58 8.88 -2.09
N ASP A 77 -6.61 8.14 -1.68
CA ASP A 77 -7.62 8.62 -0.74
C ASP A 77 -8.09 7.46 0.14
N ASN A 78 -8.38 7.75 1.40
CA ASN A 78 -8.85 6.74 2.34
C ASN A 78 -10.38 6.58 2.26
N ILE A 79 -10.83 6.05 1.13
CA ILE A 79 -12.26 5.97 0.79
C ILE A 79 -12.99 4.90 1.61
N LEU A 80 -12.26 3.90 2.12
CA LEU A 80 -12.88 2.82 2.89
C LEU A 80 -13.35 3.25 4.28
N GLU A 81 -12.83 4.37 4.79
CA GLU A 81 -13.32 4.96 6.04
C GLU A 81 -14.60 5.78 5.85
N ASP A 82 -14.79 6.32 4.67
CA ASP A 82 -15.98 7.12 4.34
C ASP A 82 -17.09 6.19 3.85
N LYS A 83 -17.80 5.61 4.81
CA LYS A 83 -18.85 4.61 4.58
C LYS A 83 -19.92 5.09 3.59
N GLY A 84 -19.77 4.77 2.35
CA GLY A 84 -20.87 4.70 1.41
C GLY A 84 -21.01 5.82 0.39
N ASN A 85 -20.20 6.85 0.41
CA ASN A 85 -20.18 7.83 -0.66
C ASN A 85 -18.96 7.64 -1.57
N ILE A 86 -18.69 6.38 -1.90
CA ILE A 86 -17.87 6.14 -3.07
C ILE A 86 -18.69 6.63 -4.25
N ILE A 87 -18.57 7.90 -4.49
CA ILE A 87 -19.14 8.49 -5.68
C ILE A 87 -18.29 7.93 -6.82
N LEU A 88 -18.76 6.84 -7.37
CA LEU A 88 -18.29 6.29 -8.63
C LEU A 88 -18.64 7.27 -9.77
N ASN A 89 -18.46 8.56 -9.52
CA ASN A 89 -18.74 9.61 -10.48
C ASN A 89 -17.59 9.82 -11.46
N SER A 90 -16.54 9.02 -11.34
CA SER A 90 -15.47 9.08 -12.32
C SER A 90 -15.65 8.01 -13.38
N ALA A 91 -16.68 8.16 -14.18
CA ALA A 91 -16.85 7.32 -15.37
C ALA A 91 -15.65 7.41 -16.33
N GLU A 92 -14.80 8.39 -16.17
CA GLU A 92 -13.65 8.65 -17.03
C GLU A 92 -12.34 8.11 -16.47
N GLU A 93 -12.19 8.06 -15.15
CA GLU A 93 -10.96 7.59 -14.50
C GLU A 93 -11.13 6.21 -13.88
N GLY A 94 -10.09 5.41 -13.93
CA GLY A 94 -10.05 4.11 -13.28
C GLY A 94 -9.82 4.22 -11.78
N PHE A 95 -10.26 3.21 -11.07
CA PHE A 95 -10.30 3.19 -9.62
C PHE A 95 -9.81 1.85 -9.08
N ILE A 96 -8.93 1.89 -8.08
CA ILE A 96 -8.41 0.69 -7.42
C ILE A 96 -8.66 0.80 -5.92
N LEU A 97 -9.24 -0.26 -5.34
CA LEU A 97 -9.40 -0.41 -3.90
C LEU A 97 -8.43 -1.46 -3.37
N VAL A 98 -7.74 -1.14 -2.30
CA VAL A 98 -6.81 -2.05 -1.61
C VAL A 98 -7.22 -2.17 -0.15
N GLY A 99 -7.30 -3.38 0.36
CA GLY A 99 -7.66 -3.60 1.76
C GLY A 99 -7.86 -5.05 2.10
N ASP A 100 -8.65 -5.32 3.15
CA ASP A 100 -8.97 -6.66 3.60
C ASP A 100 -9.72 -7.42 2.50
N SER A 101 -9.17 -8.56 2.10
CA SER A 101 -9.75 -9.39 1.04
C SER A 101 -11.16 -9.86 1.35
N ASN A 102 -11.47 -10.13 2.60
CA ASN A 102 -12.81 -10.59 3.01
C ASN A 102 -13.88 -9.51 2.86
N ILE A 103 -13.50 -8.27 3.08
CA ILE A 103 -14.40 -7.12 2.91
C ILE A 103 -14.51 -6.75 1.43
N LEU A 104 -13.39 -6.66 0.73
CA LEU A 104 -13.36 -6.23 -0.66
C LEU A 104 -14.06 -7.21 -1.60
N VAL A 105 -13.95 -8.52 -1.36
CA VAL A 105 -14.64 -9.51 -2.19
C VAL A 105 -16.16 -9.32 -2.19
N LYS A 106 -16.71 -8.85 -1.09
CA LYS A 106 -18.16 -8.61 -0.94
C LYS A 106 -18.63 -7.33 -1.63
N ILE A 107 -17.79 -6.30 -1.68
CA ILE A 107 -18.16 -4.99 -2.20
C ILE A 107 -17.61 -4.71 -3.60
N CYS A 108 -16.68 -5.54 -4.10
CA CYS A 108 -16.06 -5.33 -5.39
C CYS A 108 -17.04 -5.58 -6.54
N LYS A 109 -17.26 -4.56 -7.35
CA LYS A 109 -18.08 -4.63 -8.57
C LYS A 109 -17.25 -4.79 -9.83
N GLY A 110 -15.93 -4.90 -9.72
CA GLY A 110 -15.00 -5.04 -10.82
C GLY A 110 -14.18 -6.31 -10.73
N VAL A 111 -12.93 -6.22 -11.16
CA VAL A 111 -11.97 -7.33 -11.10
C VAL A 111 -11.33 -7.40 -9.73
N PHE A 112 -11.52 -8.52 -9.05
CA PHE A 112 -10.95 -8.77 -7.74
C PHE A 112 -9.85 -9.82 -7.81
N PHE A 113 -8.74 -9.56 -7.12
CA PHE A 113 -7.68 -10.57 -6.93
C PHE A 113 -6.96 -10.34 -5.61
N LYS A 114 -6.26 -11.35 -5.14
CA LYS A 114 -5.45 -11.28 -3.93
C LYS A 114 -3.98 -11.17 -4.27
N VAL A 115 -3.28 -10.29 -3.54
CA VAL A 115 -1.83 -10.19 -3.56
C VAL A 115 -1.35 -10.27 -2.12
N GLU A 116 -0.56 -11.29 -1.81
CA GLU A 116 -0.14 -11.61 -0.45
C GLU A 116 -1.36 -11.79 0.47
N ASN A 117 -1.51 -10.97 1.48
CA ASN A 117 -2.62 -11.05 2.43
C ASN A 117 -3.70 -9.99 2.18
N GLN A 118 -3.67 -9.35 1.00
CA GLN A 118 -4.57 -8.24 0.71
C GLN A 118 -5.41 -8.49 -0.52
N GLY A 119 -6.60 -7.90 -0.52
CA GLY A 119 -7.47 -7.84 -1.67
C GLY A 119 -7.23 -6.58 -2.49
N ILE A 120 -7.31 -6.72 -3.80
CA ILE A 120 -7.27 -5.59 -4.73
C ILE A 120 -8.48 -5.68 -5.63
N CYS A 121 -9.26 -4.59 -5.66
CA CYS A 121 -10.43 -4.45 -6.52
C CYS A 121 -10.15 -3.38 -7.56
N MET A 122 -10.27 -3.74 -8.83
CA MET A 122 -10.07 -2.81 -9.95
C MET A 122 -11.41 -2.50 -10.61
N ILE A 123 -11.74 -1.22 -10.71
CA ILE A 123 -12.96 -0.75 -11.36
C ILE A 123 -12.56 0.26 -12.45
N GLY A 124 -12.91 -0.04 -13.69
CA GLY A 124 -12.58 0.81 -14.81
C GLY A 124 -13.44 0.52 -16.02
N LYS A 125 -13.09 1.16 -17.13
CA LYS A 125 -13.78 0.97 -18.40
C LYS A 125 -13.23 -0.27 -19.10
N LYS A 126 -14.03 -1.31 -19.19
CA LYS A 126 -13.64 -2.58 -19.80
C LYS A 126 -13.30 -2.41 -21.30
N LYS A 127 -12.35 -3.20 -21.72
CA LYS A 127 -12.00 -3.30 -23.16
C LYS A 127 -13.17 -3.81 -23.98
#